data_8132d4869aeb7dc7c28140ba44cb5a7e
#
_entry.id   8132d4869aeb7dc7c28140ba44cb5a7e
#
_cell.length_a   1.000
_cell.length_b   1.000
_cell.length_c   1.000
_cell.angle_alpha   90.00
_cell.angle_beta   90.00
_cell.angle_gamma   90.00
#
_symmetry.space_group_name_H-M   'P 1'
#
loop_
_entity.id
_entity.type
_entity.pdbx_description
1 polymer ?
#
loop_
_entity_poly.entity_id
_entity_poly.type
_entity_poly.pdbx_seq_one_letter_code
_entity_poly.pdbx_strand_id
1 'polypeptide(L)'
;MLTVKFTTAYKKSYKLMKKRGKNLSLLEEVIDTLRQGKALEERFRDHELKGNFKGFRECHIQPDWRLIYLIENDILTLTLVDTGSHSDLLNL
;
A
#
# COMPACT_ATOMS: atom_id res chain seq x y z
N MET A 1 16.66 -6.11 -5.70
CA MET A 1 15.29 -5.64 -5.96
C MET A 1 14.30 -6.67 -5.47
N LEU A 2 13.23 -6.23 -4.82
CA LEU A 2 12.25 -7.15 -4.26
C LEU A 2 11.33 -7.72 -5.35
N THR A 3 10.87 -8.95 -5.15
CA THR A 3 9.83 -9.53 -5.99
C THR A 3 8.47 -9.00 -5.53
N VAL A 4 7.63 -8.53 -6.44
CA VAL A 4 6.31 -7.98 -6.09
C VAL A 4 5.25 -9.05 -6.24
N LYS A 5 4.43 -9.20 -5.20
CA LYS A 5 3.25 -10.07 -5.21
C LYS A 5 2.00 -9.25 -4.97
N PHE A 6 0.92 -9.62 -5.63
CA PHE A 6 -0.36 -8.94 -5.53
C PHE A 6 -1.39 -9.89 -4.92
N THR A 7 -2.03 -9.48 -3.83
CA THR A 7 -3.14 -10.25 -3.27
C THR A 7 -4.40 -10.03 -4.08
N THR A 8 -5.38 -10.92 -3.91
CA THR A 8 -6.69 -10.75 -4.55
C THR A 8 -7.35 -9.45 -4.10
N ALA A 9 -7.23 -9.12 -2.82
CA ALA A 9 -7.77 -7.86 -2.28
C ALA A 9 -7.13 -6.65 -2.97
N TYR A 10 -5.81 -6.67 -3.15
CA TYR A 10 -5.12 -5.60 -3.87
C TYR A 10 -5.64 -5.45 -5.30
N LYS A 11 -5.78 -6.56 -6.01
CA LYS A 11 -6.23 -6.54 -7.41
C LYS A 11 -7.63 -5.93 -7.56
N LYS A 12 -8.52 -6.27 -6.64
CA LYS A 12 -9.88 -5.70 -6.61
C LYS A 12 -9.84 -4.21 -6.33
N SER A 13 -9.07 -3.80 -5.32
CA SER A 13 -8.93 -2.40 -4.96
C SER A 13 -8.29 -1.59 -6.09
N TYR A 14 -7.29 -2.14 -6.76
CA TYR A 14 -6.64 -1.49 -7.89
C TYR A 14 -7.64 -1.18 -9.00
N LYS A 15 -8.49 -2.14 -9.37
CA LYS A 15 -9.52 -1.93 -10.38
C LYS A 15 -10.49 -0.83 -9.98
N LEU A 16 -10.84 -0.78 -8.70
CA LEU A 16 -11.73 0.24 -8.17
C LEU A 16 -11.09 1.63 -8.22
N MET A 17 -9.82 1.73 -7.84
CA MET A 17 -9.09 3.00 -7.89
C MET A 17 -8.97 3.51 -9.33
N LYS A 18 -8.70 2.62 -10.27
CA LYS A 18 -8.66 2.94 -11.69
C LYS A 18 -10.01 3.48 -12.17
N LYS A 19 -11.10 2.83 -11.75
CA LYS A 19 -12.46 3.22 -12.10
C LYS A 19 -12.84 4.58 -11.55
N ARG A 20 -12.31 4.92 -10.34
CA ARG A 20 -12.55 6.22 -9.71
C ARG A 20 -11.67 7.34 -10.28
N GLY A 21 -10.84 7.04 -11.25
CA GLY A 21 -9.99 8.03 -11.89
C GLY A 21 -8.79 8.48 -11.05
N LYS A 22 -8.36 7.66 -10.09
CA LYS A 22 -7.17 7.98 -9.29
C LYS A 22 -5.92 7.99 -10.16
N ASN A 23 -4.96 8.84 -9.80
CA ASN A 23 -3.70 8.93 -10.53
C ASN A 23 -2.81 7.73 -10.19
N LEU A 24 -2.93 6.67 -10.99
CA LEU A 24 -2.22 5.42 -10.75
C LEU A 24 -0.70 5.56 -10.84
N SER A 25 -0.20 6.59 -11.52
CA SER A 25 1.24 6.81 -11.58
C SER A 25 1.84 7.14 -10.21
N LEU A 26 1.07 7.76 -9.32
CA LEU A 26 1.50 8.01 -7.93
C LEU A 26 1.68 6.69 -7.19
N LEU A 27 0.74 5.77 -7.36
CA LEU A 27 0.82 4.44 -6.76
C LEU A 27 2.04 3.68 -7.31
N GLU A 28 2.26 3.74 -8.60
CA GLU A 28 3.39 3.07 -9.25
C GLU A 28 4.73 3.61 -8.74
N GLU A 29 4.85 4.91 -8.54
CA GLU A 29 6.04 5.53 -7.95
C GLU A 29 6.34 4.96 -6.57
N VAL A 30 5.32 4.88 -5.72
CA VAL A 30 5.47 4.34 -4.37
C VAL A 30 5.91 2.88 -4.43
N ILE A 31 5.25 2.08 -5.25
CA ILE A 31 5.57 0.66 -5.40
C ILE A 31 7.01 0.49 -5.90
N ASP A 32 7.41 1.30 -6.87
CA ASP A 32 8.77 1.21 -7.43
C ASP A 32 9.83 1.53 -6.38
N THR A 33 9.58 2.54 -5.54
CA THR A 33 10.49 2.88 -4.45
C THR A 33 10.62 1.74 -3.46
N LEU A 34 9.49 1.16 -3.05
CA LEU A 34 9.48 0.02 -2.12
C LEU A 34 10.16 -1.21 -2.72
N ARG A 35 9.91 -1.48 -4.00
CA ARG A 35 10.49 -2.62 -4.70
C ARG A 35 12.01 -2.55 -4.75
N GLN A 36 12.55 -1.35 -4.83
CA GLN A 36 14.00 -1.13 -4.82
C GLN A 36 14.61 -1.26 -3.42
N GLY A 37 13.79 -1.49 -2.40
CA GLY A 37 14.24 -1.56 -1.02
C GLY A 37 14.57 -0.21 -0.41
N LYS A 38 14.10 0.86 -1.01
CA LYS A 38 14.35 2.22 -0.54
C LYS A 38 13.25 2.69 0.41
N ALA A 39 13.62 3.57 1.33
CA ALA A 39 12.65 4.21 2.22
C ALA A 39 11.82 5.24 1.45
N LEU A 40 10.55 5.36 1.81
CA LEU A 40 9.68 6.38 1.27
C LEU A 40 9.95 7.73 1.94
N GLU A 41 9.73 8.82 1.21
CA GLU A 41 9.80 10.17 1.78
C GLU A 41 8.77 10.32 2.91
N GLU A 42 9.05 11.21 3.87
CA GLU A 42 8.18 11.43 5.03
C GLU A 42 6.74 11.78 4.66
N ARG A 43 6.54 12.44 3.55
CA ARG A 43 5.18 12.83 3.11
C ARG A 43 4.25 11.64 2.90
N PHE A 44 4.80 10.45 2.68
CA PHE A 44 4.01 9.24 2.50
C PHE A 44 3.65 8.56 3.83
N ARG A 45 4.17 9.06 4.95
CA ARG A 45 3.85 8.59 6.30
C ARG A 45 3.89 7.08 6.47
N ASP A 46 4.91 6.45 5.90
CA ASP A 46 5.10 5.01 6.00
C ASP A 46 5.31 4.61 7.47
N HIS A 47 4.51 3.68 7.95
CA HIS A 47 4.59 3.24 9.34
C HIS A 47 4.11 1.80 9.50
N GLU A 48 4.58 1.15 10.55
CA GLU A 48 4.17 -0.21 10.87
C GLU A 48 2.79 -0.19 11.51
N LEU A 49 1.96 -1.17 11.15
CA LEU A 49 0.64 -1.33 11.73
C LEU A 49 0.71 -2.16 13.02
N LYS A 50 -0.31 -2.02 13.86
CA LYS A 50 -0.41 -2.72 15.16
C LYS A 50 -1.63 -3.63 15.16
N GLY A 51 -1.78 -4.41 16.22
CA GLY A 51 -2.91 -5.31 16.39
C GLY A 51 -2.91 -6.44 15.39
N ASN A 52 -4.05 -6.69 14.77
CA ASN A 52 -4.21 -7.79 13.81
C ASN A 52 -3.35 -7.65 12.56
N PHE A 53 -2.85 -6.45 12.29
CA PHE A 53 -1.99 -6.17 11.14
C PHE A 53 -0.53 -6.02 11.53
N LYS A 54 -0.14 -6.51 12.71
CA LYS A 54 1.25 -6.46 13.15
C LYS A 54 2.16 -7.12 12.10
N GLY A 55 3.24 -6.43 11.76
CA GLY A 55 4.16 -6.89 10.73
C GLY A 55 3.89 -6.30 9.36
N PHE A 56 2.67 -5.82 9.13
CA PHE A 56 2.34 -5.08 7.92
C PHE A 56 2.66 -3.61 8.08
N ARG A 57 2.81 -2.92 6.96
CA ARG A 57 3.05 -1.49 6.94
C ARG A 57 1.99 -0.80 6.10
N GLU A 58 1.77 0.47 6.41
CA GLU A 58 0.83 1.32 5.68
C GLU A 58 1.56 2.58 5.24
N CYS A 59 1.31 3.04 4.03
CA CYS A 59 1.75 4.36 3.59
C CYS A 59 0.59 5.10 2.95
N HIS A 60 0.70 6.44 2.94
CA HIS A 60 -0.30 7.32 2.35
C HIS A 60 0.19 7.77 0.98
N ILE A 61 -0.46 7.32 -0.08
CA ILE A 61 -0.15 7.79 -1.44
C ILE A 61 -0.64 9.23 -1.58
N GLN A 62 -1.83 9.49 -1.03
CA GLN A 62 -2.40 10.82 -0.80
C GLN A 62 -3.06 10.78 0.59
N PRO A 63 -3.43 11.89 1.18
CA PRO A 63 -3.93 11.91 2.57
C PRO A 63 -5.04 10.90 2.86
N ASP A 64 -5.93 10.66 1.89
CA ASP A 64 -7.04 9.72 2.04
C ASP A 64 -6.89 8.45 1.20
N TRP A 65 -5.72 8.23 0.61
CA TRP A 65 -5.46 7.10 -0.27
C TRP A 65 -4.26 6.31 0.25
N ARG A 66 -4.50 5.10 0.75
CA ARG A 66 -3.52 4.30 1.48
C ARG A 66 -3.19 3.00 0.78
N LEU A 67 -1.97 2.53 1.01
CA LEU A 67 -1.49 1.23 0.57
C LEU A 67 -1.02 0.45 1.78
N ILE A 68 -1.51 -0.78 1.96
CA ILE A 68 -1.02 -1.70 2.98
C ILE A 68 -0.18 -2.76 2.29
N TYR A 69 1.02 -3.01 2.85
CA TYR A 69 1.97 -3.93 2.25
C TYR A 69 2.78 -4.66 3.32
N LEU A 70 3.45 -5.74 2.90
CA LEU A 70 4.32 -6.53 3.74
C LEU A 70 5.61 -6.80 2.98
N ILE A 71 6.76 -6.60 3.63
CA ILE A 71 8.06 -6.98 3.07
C ILE A 71 8.59 -8.12 3.91
N GLU A 72 8.81 -9.28 3.29
CA GLU A 72 9.27 -10.49 3.96
C GLU A 72 10.01 -11.38 2.97
N ASN A 73 11.20 -11.85 3.37
CA ASN A 73 12.01 -12.75 2.53
C ASN A 73 12.24 -12.23 1.11
N ASP A 74 12.56 -10.92 1.01
CA ASP A 74 12.80 -10.23 -0.26
C ASP A 74 11.58 -10.20 -1.18
N ILE A 75 10.39 -10.36 -0.60
CA ILE A 75 9.12 -10.27 -1.33
C ILE A 75 8.33 -9.08 -0.81
N LEU A 76 7.88 -8.23 -1.72
CA LEU A 76 6.96 -7.13 -1.44
C LEU A 76 5.56 -7.60 -1.79
N THR A 77 4.75 -7.86 -0.78
CA THR A 77 3.36 -8.28 -0.97
C THR A 77 2.45 -7.05 -0.82
N LEU A 78 1.76 -6.72 -1.88
CA LEU A 78 0.77 -5.63 -1.87
C LEU A 78 -0.57 -6.21 -1.47
N THR A 79 -1.08 -5.76 -0.34
CA THR A 79 -2.24 -6.37 0.30
C THR A 79 -3.52 -5.62 0.00
N LEU A 80 -3.51 -4.30 0.12
CA LEU A 80 -4.73 -3.50 -0.04
C LEU A 80 -4.39 -2.09 -0.47
N VAL A 81 -5.17 -1.59 -1.42
CA VAL A 81 -5.16 -0.19 -1.82
C VAL A 81 -6.58 0.33 -1.63
N ASP A 82 -6.76 1.42 -0.90
CA ASP A 82 -8.10 1.94 -0.68
C ASP A 82 -8.08 3.44 -0.36
N THR A 83 -9.26 4.05 -0.45
CA THR A 83 -9.51 5.41 -0.01
C THR A 83 -10.49 5.35 1.16
N GLY A 84 -10.48 6.38 1.99
CA GLY A 84 -11.35 6.45 3.14
C GLY A 84 -10.57 6.69 4.42
N SER A 85 -11.26 6.65 5.56
CA SER A 85 -10.60 6.86 6.84
C SER A 85 -9.78 5.63 7.22
N HIS A 86 -8.76 5.85 8.05
CA HIS A 86 -7.94 4.76 8.57
C HIS A 86 -8.79 3.71 9.29
N SER A 87 -9.78 4.15 10.06
CA SER A 87 -10.65 3.23 10.78
C SER A 87 -11.52 2.41 9.84
N ASP A 88 -11.98 2.98 8.74
CA ASP A 88 -12.76 2.23 7.74
C ASP A 88 -11.91 1.16 7.09
N LEU A 89 -10.67 1.49 6.76
CA LEU A 89 -9.75 0.57 6.11
C LEU A 89 -9.38 -0.61 7.00
N LEU A 90 -9.16 -0.36 8.28
CA LEU A 90 -8.68 -1.37 9.23
C LEU A 90 -9.76 -1.97 10.13
N ASN A 91 -10.97 -1.51 10.00
CA ASN A 91 -12.09 -1.98 10.80
C ASN A 91 -12.68 -3.24 10.16
N LEU A 92 -12.03 -4.32 10.40
CA LEU A 92 -12.39 -5.61 9.83
C LEU A 92 -13.16 -6.47 10.81
#